data_cb244b5f7302cf22bf5d84bb0c96f127
#
_entry.id   cb244b5f7302cf22bf5d84bb0c96f127
#
_cell.length_a   1.000
_cell.length_b   1.000
_cell.length_c   1.000
_cell.angle_alpha   90.00
_cell.angle_beta   90.00
_cell.angle_gamma   90.00
#
_symmetry.space_group_name_H-M   'P 1'
#
loop_
_entity.id
_entity.type
_entity.pdbx_description
1 polymer ?
#
loop_
_entity_poly.entity_id
_entity_poly.type
_entity_poly.pdbx_seq_one_letter_code
_entity_poly.pdbx_strand_id
1 'polypeptide(L)'
;MPNGQPLRIDFVSDVSCPWCAIGLASLQRALANLQGEVTAQIHFQPFELNPQMPSEGENATEHLMRKYGITAAQVDANRAAIRARGEALGVAFRMDRHSRVYNTFDAHRLLHWAELEGRHVALKQALLRAYFSDGDDVSAPATLLRLAGEAGLDTARAQQILASNAFAAEVRAQEQLYQQRGIRAVPATIINGRHLISGGQPPEAFEQALRQFAAAA
;
A
#
# COMPACT_ATOMS: atom_id res chain seq x y z
N MET A 1 -18.05 26.43 4.45
CA MET A 1 -18.46 25.05 4.14
C MET A 1 -17.81 24.69 2.83
N PRO A 2 -16.93 23.68 2.70
CA PRO A 2 -16.41 23.29 1.40
C PRO A 2 -17.55 22.63 0.61
N ASN A 3 -18.07 23.34 -0.39
CA ASN A 3 -19.17 22.89 -1.27
C ASN A 3 -18.66 22.04 -2.44
N GLY A 4 -17.50 21.40 -2.33
CA GLY A 4 -16.91 20.58 -3.39
C GLY A 4 -17.14 19.08 -3.15
N GLN A 5 -17.24 18.31 -4.22
CA GLN A 5 -17.20 16.85 -4.12
C GLN A 5 -15.85 16.40 -3.52
N PRO A 6 -15.81 15.31 -2.72
CA PRO A 6 -14.56 14.81 -2.20
C PRO A 6 -13.57 14.50 -3.32
N LEU A 7 -12.29 14.86 -3.15
CA LEU A 7 -11.24 14.45 -4.08
C LEU A 7 -11.14 12.92 -4.09
N ARG A 8 -11.16 12.33 -5.26
CA ARG A 8 -10.85 10.92 -5.44
C ARG A 8 -9.34 10.74 -5.49
N ILE A 9 -8.78 9.91 -4.62
CA ILE A 9 -7.36 9.58 -4.59
C ILE A 9 -7.19 8.09 -4.87
N ASP A 10 -6.72 7.74 -6.07
CA ASP A 10 -6.31 6.38 -6.40
C ASP A 10 -4.84 6.19 -5.99
N PHE A 11 -4.61 5.39 -4.95
CA PHE A 11 -3.29 5.11 -4.39
C PHE A 11 -2.81 3.74 -4.88
N VAL A 12 -2.03 3.73 -5.95
CA VAL A 12 -1.47 2.51 -6.56
C VAL A 12 -0.28 2.06 -5.71
N SER A 13 -0.34 0.85 -5.16
CA SER A 13 0.60 0.42 -4.13
C SER A 13 0.67 -1.10 -3.96
N ASP A 14 1.81 -1.57 -3.47
CA ASP A 14 1.98 -2.93 -2.97
C ASP A 14 2.10 -2.95 -1.43
N VAL A 15 1.62 -3.99 -0.78
CA VAL A 15 1.75 -4.19 0.67
C VAL A 15 3.18 -4.53 1.08
N SER A 16 4.01 -5.03 0.15
CA SER A 16 5.43 -5.31 0.37
C SER A 16 6.37 -4.13 0.06
N CYS A 17 5.83 -2.98 -0.33
CA CYS A 17 6.62 -1.80 -0.68
C CYS A 17 6.77 -0.85 0.52
N PRO A 18 7.98 -0.63 1.07
CA PRO A 18 8.18 0.26 2.19
C PRO A 18 7.90 1.73 1.85
N TRP A 19 8.18 2.14 0.61
CA TRP A 19 7.85 3.48 0.14
C TRP A 19 6.33 3.70 0.00
N CYS A 20 5.55 2.62 -0.21
CA CYS A 20 4.09 2.70 -0.16
C CYS A 20 3.58 2.92 1.26
N ALA A 21 4.19 2.29 2.26
CA ALA A 21 3.85 2.54 3.67
C ALA A 21 4.18 3.99 4.07
N ILE A 22 5.35 4.49 3.68
CA ILE A 22 5.77 5.89 3.89
C ILE A 22 4.83 6.86 3.17
N GLY A 23 4.55 6.61 1.89
CA GLY A 23 3.69 7.48 1.07
C GLY A 23 2.25 7.55 1.62
N LEU A 24 1.70 6.42 2.07
CA LEU A 24 0.38 6.39 2.68
C LEU A 24 0.34 7.16 4.01
N ALA A 25 1.34 6.99 4.87
CA ALA A 25 1.45 7.72 6.13
C ALA A 25 1.59 9.24 5.90
N SER A 26 2.40 9.64 4.90
CA SER A 26 2.53 11.04 4.49
C SER A 26 1.21 11.62 3.98
N LEU A 27 0.52 10.91 3.10
CA LEU A 27 -0.78 11.32 2.56
C LEU A 27 -1.84 11.45 3.67
N GLN A 28 -1.90 10.48 4.58
CA GLN A 28 -2.84 10.52 5.71
C GLN A 28 -2.54 11.69 6.65
N ARG A 29 -1.27 11.98 6.91
CA ARG A 29 -0.88 13.17 7.70
C ARG A 29 -1.27 14.47 7.01
N ALA A 30 -1.04 14.58 5.69
CA ALA A 30 -1.46 15.74 4.90
C ALA A 30 -2.98 15.95 4.96
N LEU A 31 -3.77 14.88 4.81
CA LEU A 31 -5.23 14.96 4.93
C LEU A 31 -5.68 15.35 6.34
N ALA A 32 -5.01 14.87 7.38
CA ALA A 32 -5.30 15.27 8.76
C ALA A 32 -4.99 16.77 9.00
N ASN A 33 -3.88 17.28 8.47
CA ASN A 33 -3.50 18.69 8.54
C ASN A 33 -4.47 19.59 7.76
N LEU A 34 -5.12 19.06 6.73
CA LEU A 34 -6.11 19.76 5.90
C LEU A 34 -7.56 19.52 6.32
N GLN A 35 -7.78 18.99 7.54
CA GLN A 35 -9.11 18.73 8.03
C GLN A 35 -9.94 20.02 8.08
N GLY A 36 -11.11 20.00 7.42
CA GLY A 36 -11.98 21.18 7.26
C GLY A 36 -11.69 22.04 6.03
N GLU A 37 -10.51 21.89 5.39
CA GLU A 37 -10.17 22.55 4.12
C GLU A 37 -10.46 21.64 2.92
N VAL A 38 -10.05 20.36 3.02
CA VAL A 38 -10.13 19.39 1.92
C VAL A 38 -10.82 18.11 2.39
N THR A 39 -11.77 17.63 1.60
CA THR A 39 -12.37 16.31 1.76
C THR A 39 -11.87 15.39 0.66
N ALA A 40 -11.41 14.19 1.01
CA ALA A 40 -10.89 13.22 0.06
C ALA A 40 -11.24 11.78 0.44
N GLN A 41 -11.33 10.91 -0.57
CA GLN A 41 -11.50 9.47 -0.41
C GLN A 41 -10.31 8.75 -1.06
N ILE A 42 -9.65 7.88 -0.28
CA ILE A 42 -8.53 7.07 -0.75
C ILE A 42 -9.07 5.71 -1.24
N HIS A 43 -8.72 5.35 -2.46
CA HIS A 43 -8.99 4.05 -3.07
C HIS A 43 -7.66 3.35 -3.34
N PHE A 44 -7.46 2.16 -2.78
CA PHE A 44 -6.23 1.40 -3.01
C PHE A 44 -6.32 0.62 -4.31
N GLN A 45 -5.33 0.85 -5.17
CA GLN A 45 -5.21 0.17 -6.46
C GLN A 45 -4.06 -0.84 -6.39
N PRO A 46 -4.27 -2.07 -6.87
CA PRO A 46 -3.28 -3.14 -6.74
C PRO A 46 -2.08 -2.92 -7.67
N PHE A 47 -0.92 -3.27 -7.15
CA PHE A 47 0.33 -3.39 -7.88
C PHE A 47 1.21 -4.42 -7.18
N GLU A 48 1.63 -5.46 -7.88
CA GLU A 48 2.57 -6.44 -7.34
C GLU A 48 3.99 -6.09 -7.78
N LEU A 49 4.88 -5.83 -6.82
CA LEU A 49 6.32 -5.66 -7.10
C LEU A 49 6.96 -6.96 -7.58
N ASN A 50 6.41 -8.09 -7.16
CA ASN A 50 6.97 -9.42 -7.40
C ASN A 50 5.84 -10.43 -7.73
N PRO A 51 5.17 -10.32 -8.90
CA PRO A 51 4.01 -11.16 -9.23
C PRO A 51 4.34 -12.64 -9.40
N GLN A 52 5.62 -12.96 -9.58
CA GLN A 52 6.13 -14.35 -9.73
C GLN A 52 6.80 -14.85 -8.44
N MET A 53 6.61 -14.20 -7.32
CA MET A 53 7.17 -14.63 -6.04
C MET A 53 6.59 -16.01 -5.66
N PRO A 54 7.44 -17.01 -5.35
CA PRO A 54 6.95 -18.31 -4.92
C PRO A 54 6.22 -18.24 -3.59
N SER A 55 5.40 -19.24 -3.30
CA SER A 55 4.55 -19.29 -2.09
C SER A 55 5.35 -19.21 -0.79
N GLU A 56 6.55 -19.81 -0.74
CA GLU A 56 7.45 -19.77 0.41
C GLU A 56 8.18 -18.43 0.56
N GLY A 57 8.06 -17.54 -0.43
CA GLY A 57 8.79 -16.28 -0.51
C GLY A 57 10.30 -16.47 -0.72
N GLU A 58 11.05 -15.37 -0.64
CA GLU A 58 12.50 -15.35 -0.78
C GLU A 58 13.15 -14.56 0.35
N ASN A 59 14.42 -14.83 0.66
CA ASN A 59 15.19 -13.99 1.57
C ASN A 59 15.23 -12.55 1.05
N ALA A 60 14.82 -11.59 1.88
CA ALA A 60 14.66 -10.20 1.46
C ALA A 60 15.97 -9.55 1.01
N THR A 61 17.10 -9.85 1.67
CA THR A 61 18.40 -9.28 1.29
C THR A 61 18.86 -9.84 -0.06
N GLU A 62 18.83 -11.15 -0.22
CA GLU A 62 19.24 -11.83 -1.47
C GLU A 62 18.35 -11.42 -2.64
N HIS A 63 17.04 -11.33 -2.41
CA HIS A 63 16.08 -10.86 -3.41
C HIS A 63 16.41 -9.44 -3.89
N LEU A 64 16.63 -8.49 -2.95
CA LEU A 64 16.94 -7.10 -3.29
C LEU A 64 18.29 -6.96 -4.02
N MET A 65 19.32 -7.70 -3.56
CA MET A 65 20.61 -7.74 -4.22
C MET A 65 20.48 -8.21 -5.68
N ARG A 66 19.76 -9.31 -5.90
CA ARG A 66 19.54 -9.87 -7.24
C ARG A 66 18.69 -8.95 -8.11
N LYS A 67 17.58 -8.43 -7.58
CA LYS A 67 16.61 -7.61 -8.33
C LYS A 67 17.17 -6.27 -8.79
N TYR A 68 17.97 -5.63 -7.95
CA TYR A 68 18.47 -4.28 -8.19
C TYR A 68 19.97 -4.21 -8.50
N GLY A 69 20.70 -5.33 -8.49
CA GLY A 69 22.13 -5.36 -8.73
C GLY A 69 22.96 -4.63 -7.67
N ILE A 70 22.48 -4.61 -6.42
CA ILE A 70 23.11 -3.88 -5.30
C ILE A 70 23.77 -4.84 -4.30
N THR A 71 24.72 -4.32 -3.53
CA THR A 71 25.42 -5.05 -2.48
C THR A 71 24.60 -5.14 -1.18
N ALA A 72 24.93 -6.07 -0.29
CA ALA A 72 24.32 -6.17 1.03
C ALA A 72 24.46 -4.85 1.84
N ALA A 73 25.62 -4.20 1.77
CA ALA A 73 25.86 -2.92 2.43
C ALA A 73 24.91 -1.81 1.91
N GLN A 74 24.61 -1.82 0.60
CA GLN A 74 23.65 -0.89 0.02
C GLN A 74 22.20 -1.22 0.45
N VAL A 75 21.85 -2.52 0.59
CA VAL A 75 20.57 -2.92 1.16
C VAL A 75 20.42 -2.38 2.59
N ASP A 76 21.45 -2.51 3.43
CA ASP A 76 21.42 -2.03 4.81
C ASP A 76 21.35 -0.50 4.89
N ALA A 77 22.06 0.22 4.03
CA ALA A 77 21.95 1.68 3.92
C ALA A 77 20.54 2.12 3.51
N ASN A 78 19.93 1.44 2.54
CA ASN A 78 18.54 1.69 2.13
C ASN A 78 17.54 1.42 3.26
N ARG A 79 17.73 0.33 4.02
CA ARG A 79 16.92 0.02 5.20
C ARG A 79 17.02 1.07 6.29
N ALA A 80 18.23 1.61 6.52
CA ALA A 80 18.43 2.69 7.48
C ALA A 80 17.70 3.96 7.05
N ALA A 81 17.77 4.34 5.78
CA ALA A 81 17.05 5.49 5.23
C ALA A 81 15.51 5.32 5.32
N ILE A 82 14.99 4.12 5.02
CA ILE A 82 13.57 3.79 5.16
C ILE A 82 13.13 3.91 6.63
N ARG A 83 13.89 3.37 7.58
CA ARG A 83 13.59 3.50 9.02
C ARG A 83 13.51 4.95 9.44
N ALA A 84 14.53 5.75 9.15
CA ALA A 84 14.56 7.17 9.52
C ALA A 84 13.35 7.93 8.95
N ARG A 85 12.97 7.62 7.70
CA ARG A 85 11.80 8.24 7.06
C ARG A 85 10.49 7.79 7.71
N GLY A 86 10.39 6.51 8.07
CA GLY A 86 9.23 5.96 8.77
C GLY A 86 9.05 6.55 10.17
N GLU A 87 10.12 6.62 10.95
CA GLU A 87 10.12 7.20 12.31
C GLU A 87 9.58 8.63 12.32
N ALA A 88 9.98 9.45 11.36
CA ALA A 88 9.48 10.82 11.20
C ALA A 88 7.96 10.89 10.97
N LEU A 89 7.36 9.81 10.48
CA LEU A 89 5.92 9.68 10.19
C LEU A 89 5.17 8.81 11.21
N GLY A 90 5.86 8.27 12.21
CA GLY A 90 5.27 7.35 13.18
C GLY A 90 5.07 5.92 12.67
N VAL A 91 5.76 5.54 11.58
CA VAL A 91 5.72 4.18 11.03
C VAL A 91 6.94 3.39 11.52
N ALA A 92 6.71 2.31 12.27
CA ALA A 92 7.77 1.48 12.81
C ALA A 92 8.20 0.41 11.78
N PHE A 93 9.40 0.54 11.23
CA PHE A 93 10.02 -0.46 10.37
C PHE A 93 10.99 -1.33 11.16
N ARG A 94 10.55 -2.54 11.55
CA ARG A 94 11.34 -3.56 12.24
C ARG A 94 12.05 -4.46 11.22
N MET A 95 13.08 -3.90 10.56
CA MET A 95 13.79 -4.59 9.48
C MET A 95 14.56 -5.83 9.94
N ASP A 96 14.80 -5.98 11.23
CA ASP A 96 15.32 -7.18 11.89
C ASP A 96 14.35 -8.36 11.85
N ARG A 97 13.05 -8.08 11.85
CA ARG A 97 11.97 -9.08 11.72
C ARG A 97 11.56 -9.35 10.28
N HIS A 98 11.74 -8.37 9.40
CA HIS A 98 11.39 -8.43 7.99
C HIS A 98 12.48 -9.18 7.20
N SER A 99 12.45 -10.50 7.25
CA SER A 99 13.48 -11.37 6.67
C SER A 99 13.14 -11.91 5.29
N ARG A 100 11.88 -11.86 4.86
CA ARG A 100 11.42 -12.45 3.59
C ARG A 100 10.53 -11.50 2.80
N VAL A 101 10.53 -11.69 1.48
CA VAL A 101 9.56 -11.09 0.54
C VAL A 101 8.57 -12.17 0.16
N TYR A 102 7.28 -11.85 0.21
CA TYR A 102 6.19 -12.77 -0.06
C TYR A 102 5.37 -12.36 -1.29
N ASN A 103 4.59 -13.29 -1.83
CA ASN A 103 3.57 -12.96 -2.82
C ASN A 103 2.44 -12.14 -2.17
N THR A 104 1.96 -11.10 -2.84
CA THR A 104 0.97 -10.17 -2.28
C THR A 104 -0.39 -10.24 -2.97
N PHE A 105 -0.58 -11.19 -3.89
CA PHE A 105 -1.80 -11.25 -4.68
C PHE A 105 -3.06 -11.46 -3.84
N ASP A 106 -3.03 -12.39 -2.89
CA ASP A 106 -4.17 -12.66 -2.02
C ASP A 106 -4.49 -11.50 -1.08
N ALA A 107 -3.47 -10.77 -0.61
CA ALA A 107 -3.66 -9.53 0.13
C ALA A 107 -4.39 -8.47 -0.73
N HIS A 108 -4.06 -8.36 -2.03
CA HIS A 108 -4.76 -7.47 -2.95
C HIS A 108 -6.20 -7.89 -3.23
N ARG A 109 -6.49 -9.19 -3.30
CA ARG A 109 -7.87 -9.72 -3.43
C ARG A 109 -8.72 -9.36 -2.21
N LEU A 110 -8.17 -9.51 -1.01
CA LEU A 110 -8.85 -9.09 0.22
C LEU A 110 -9.02 -7.57 0.30
N LEU A 111 -8.04 -6.77 -0.15
CA LEU A 111 -8.16 -5.30 -0.21
C LEU A 111 -9.26 -4.85 -1.18
N HIS A 112 -9.38 -5.52 -2.34
CA HIS A 112 -10.46 -5.27 -3.28
C HIS A 112 -11.84 -5.53 -2.64
N TRP A 113 -12.01 -6.65 -1.96
CA TRP A 113 -13.23 -6.93 -1.23
C TRP A 113 -13.46 -5.94 -0.07
N ALA A 114 -12.41 -5.61 0.69
CA ALA A 114 -12.49 -4.65 1.78
C ALA A 114 -12.95 -3.26 1.33
N GLU A 115 -12.65 -2.86 0.08
CA GLU A 115 -13.18 -1.64 -0.54
C GLU A 115 -14.71 -1.68 -0.63
N LEU A 116 -15.28 -2.80 -1.06
CA LEU A 116 -16.73 -2.99 -1.17
C LEU A 116 -17.44 -2.94 0.21
N GLU A 117 -16.71 -3.35 1.26
CA GLU A 117 -17.19 -3.33 2.65
C GLU A 117 -16.86 -2.02 3.40
N GLY A 118 -16.19 -1.05 2.75
CA GLY A 118 -15.76 0.20 3.39
C GLY A 118 -14.68 0.01 4.47
N ARG A 119 -13.90 -1.08 4.40
CA ARG A 119 -12.87 -1.47 5.39
C ARG A 119 -11.44 -1.48 4.84
N HIS A 120 -11.27 -1.06 3.59
CA HIS A 120 -9.98 -1.11 2.88
C HIS A 120 -8.85 -0.33 3.56
N VAL A 121 -9.15 0.82 4.17
CA VAL A 121 -8.13 1.61 4.89
C VAL A 121 -7.62 0.85 6.12
N ALA A 122 -8.54 0.30 6.92
CA ALA A 122 -8.19 -0.48 8.10
C ALA A 122 -7.38 -1.73 7.73
N LEU A 123 -7.80 -2.48 6.70
CA LEU A 123 -7.09 -3.65 6.23
C LEU A 123 -5.72 -3.30 5.67
N LYS A 124 -5.59 -2.23 4.87
CA LYS A 124 -4.30 -1.78 4.33
C LYS A 124 -3.30 -1.44 5.43
N GLN A 125 -3.74 -0.71 6.46
CA GLN A 125 -2.91 -0.37 7.60
C GLN A 125 -2.49 -1.61 8.41
N ALA A 126 -3.40 -2.57 8.61
CA ALA A 126 -3.11 -3.84 9.28
C ALA A 126 -2.06 -4.66 8.51
N LEU A 127 -2.21 -4.78 7.18
CA LEU A 127 -1.25 -5.48 6.31
C LEU A 127 0.15 -4.85 6.36
N LEU A 128 0.24 -3.52 6.25
CA LEU A 128 1.52 -2.81 6.30
C LEU A 128 2.19 -2.95 7.67
N ARG A 129 1.44 -2.86 8.76
CA ARG A 129 1.95 -3.09 10.12
C ARG A 129 2.45 -4.53 10.28
N ALA A 130 1.63 -5.52 9.92
CA ALA A 130 1.98 -6.93 10.02
C ALA A 130 3.28 -7.23 9.27
N TYR A 131 3.43 -6.75 8.05
CA TYR A 131 4.61 -7.00 7.24
C TYR A 131 5.86 -6.26 7.73
N PHE A 132 5.76 -4.93 7.97
CA PHE A 132 6.93 -4.10 8.27
C PHE A 132 7.29 -4.01 9.75
N SER A 133 6.32 -4.11 10.65
CA SER A 133 6.54 -3.95 12.09
C SER A 133 6.58 -5.30 12.82
N ASP A 134 5.68 -6.22 12.47
CA ASP A 134 5.53 -7.49 13.16
C ASP A 134 6.38 -8.60 12.51
N GLY A 135 6.70 -8.47 11.21
CA GLY A 135 7.48 -9.44 10.44
C GLY A 135 6.66 -10.65 9.98
N ASP A 136 5.35 -10.48 9.89
CA ASP A 136 4.42 -11.53 9.52
C ASP A 136 4.47 -11.87 8.02
N ASP A 137 4.15 -13.11 7.71
CA ASP A 137 3.92 -13.58 6.35
C ASP A 137 2.53 -13.13 5.86
N VAL A 138 2.51 -12.09 5.02
CA VAL A 138 1.27 -11.53 4.44
C VAL A 138 0.75 -12.32 3.23
N SER A 139 1.36 -13.46 2.89
CA SER A 139 0.83 -14.44 1.95
C SER A 139 0.12 -15.60 2.63
N ALA A 140 0.40 -15.82 3.93
CA ALA A 140 -0.16 -16.93 4.68
C ALA A 140 -1.66 -16.71 4.95
N PRO A 141 -2.53 -17.68 4.60
CA PRO A 141 -3.98 -17.55 4.82
C PRO A 141 -4.35 -17.26 6.27
N ALA A 142 -3.67 -17.86 7.24
CA ALA A 142 -3.92 -17.61 8.66
C ALA A 142 -3.66 -16.16 9.07
N THR A 143 -2.57 -15.56 8.57
CA THR A 143 -2.25 -14.15 8.78
C THR A 143 -3.32 -13.26 8.14
N LEU A 144 -3.66 -13.51 6.88
CA LEU A 144 -4.66 -12.74 6.15
C LEU A 144 -6.04 -12.78 6.81
N LEU A 145 -6.47 -13.95 7.31
CA LEU A 145 -7.73 -14.08 8.04
C LEU A 145 -7.73 -13.28 9.35
N ARG A 146 -6.64 -13.36 10.12
CA ARG A 146 -6.48 -12.56 11.34
C ARG A 146 -6.57 -11.07 11.05
N LEU A 147 -5.84 -10.59 10.04
CA LEU A 147 -5.84 -9.16 9.66
C LEU A 147 -7.18 -8.69 9.13
N ALA A 148 -7.91 -9.53 8.40
CA ALA A 148 -9.29 -9.26 7.99
C ALA A 148 -10.21 -9.06 9.21
N GLY A 149 -10.12 -9.95 10.20
CA GLY A 149 -10.86 -9.82 11.46
C GLY A 149 -10.50 -8.55 12.24
N GLU A 150 -9.21 -8.22 12.35
CA GLU A 150 -8.74 -6.98 13.00
C GLU A 150 -9.27 -5.72 12.28
N ALA A 151 -9.45 -5.78 10.96
CA ALA A 151 -10.04 -4.70 10.16
C ALA A 151 -11.58 -4.63 10.25
N GLY A 152 -12.22 -5.56 10.99
CA GLY A 152 -13.66 -5.62 11.15
C GLY A 152 -14.42 -6.24 9.96
N LEU A 153 -13.73 -7.09 9.18
CA LEU A 153 -14.29 -7.86 8.08
C LEU A 153 -14.76 -9.24 8.56
N ASP A 154 -15.72 -9.83 7.83
CA ASP A 154 -16.20 -11.18 8.07
C ASP A 154 -15.11 -12.21 7.71
N THR A 155 -14.55 -12.88 8.72
CA THR A 155 -13.49 -13.86 8.55
C THR A 155 -13.93 -15.12 7.80
N ALA A 156 -15.20 -15.52 7.90
CA ALA A 156 -15.74 -16.65 7.14
C ALA A 156 -15.79 -16.30 5.65
N ARG A 157 -16.20 -15.08 5.32
CA ARG A 157 -16.16 -14.59 3.93
C ARG A 157 -14.73 -14.43 3.41
N ALA A 158 -13.82 -13.90 4.22
CA ALA A 158 -12.39 -13.83 3.88
C ALA A 158 -11.82 -15.22 3.57
N GLN A 159 -12.15 -16.24 4.37
CA GLN A 159 -11.75 -17.63 4.14
C GLN A 159 -12.26 -18.17 2.80
N GLN A 160 -13.53 -17.90 2.46
CA GLN A 160 -14.11 -18.31 1.17
C GLN A 160 -13.38 -17.64 -0.02
N ILE A 161 -13.03 -16.36 0.12
CA ILE A 161 -12.29 -15.63 -0.91
C ILE A 161 -10.93 -16.28 -1.12
N LEU A 162 -10.19 -16.55 -0.05
CA LEU A 162 -8.84 -17.16 -0.12
C LEU A 162 -8.89 -18.59 -0.66
N ALA A 163 -9.94 -19.37 -0.36
CA ALA A 163 -10.13 -20.73 -0.84
C ALA A 163 -10.65 -20.83 -2.30
N SER A 164 -10.91 -19.70 -2.95
CA SER A 164 -11.46 -19.62 -4.31
C SER A 164 -10.70 -18.63 -5.17
N ASN A 165 -11.13 -18.41 -6.42
CA ASN A 165 -10.64 -17.36 -7.30
C ASN A 165 -11.46 -16.07 -7.22
N ALA A 166 -12.24 -15.85 -6.15
CA ALA A 166 -13.01 -14.62 -5.98
C ALA A 166 -12.10 -13.39 -6.06
N PHE A 167 -12.53 -12.38 -6.82
CA PHE A 167 -11.82 -11.13 -7.08
C PHE A 167 -10.45 -11.23 -7.79
N ALA A 168 -10.07 -12.41 -8.28
CA ALA A 168 -8.80 -12.58 -8.98
C ALA A 168 -8.81 -11.84 -10.33
N ALA A 169 -9.88 -11.95 -11.10
CA ALA A 169 -10.02 -11.29 -12.40
C ALA A 169 -10.07 -9.77 -12.25
N GLU A 170 -10.78 -9.26 -11.25
CA GLU A 170 -10.93 -7.83 -10.95
C GLU A 170 -9.59 -7.21 -10.56
N VAL A 171 -8.82 -7.87 -9.69
CA VAL A 171 -7.48 -7.41 -9.28
C VAL A 171 -6.55 -7.37 -10.49
N ARG A 172 -6.50 -8.44 -11.30
CA ARG A 172 -5.68 -8.46 -12.52
C ARG A 172 -6.07 -7.40 -13.54
N ALA A 173 -7.37 -7.15 -13.71
CA ALA A 173 -7.86 -6.10 -14.60
C ALA A 173 -7.42 -4.70 -14.11
N GLN A 174 -7.47 -4.45 -12.80
CA GLN A 174 -7.01 -3.19 -12.23
C GLN A 174 -5.49 -3.01 -12.36
N GLU A 175 -4.69 -4.04 -12.11
CA GLU A 175 -3.24 -3.99 -12.34
C GLU A 175 -2.90 -3.64 -13.79
N GLN A 176 -3.55 -4.31 -14.75
CA GLN A 176 -3.37 -4.04 -16.17
C GLN A 176 -3.77 -2.63 -16.54
N LEU A 177 -4.89 -2.12 -16.00
CA LEU A 177 -5.35 -0.75 -16.24
C LEU A 177 -4.27 0.28 -15.84
N TYR A 178 -3.69 0.16 -14.63
CA TYR A 178 -2.68 1.11 -14.18
C TYR A 178 -1.35 0.93 -14.92
N GLN A 179 -0.98 -0.28 -15.30
CA GLN A 179 0.17 -0.53 -16.18
C GLN A 179 0.00 0.11 -17.56
N GLN A 180 -1.19 0.01 -18.17
CA GLN A 180 -1.52 0.65 -19.44
C GLN A 180 -1.52 2.18 -19.32
N ARG A 181 -1.87 2.74 -18.16
CA ARG A 181 -1.74 4.17 -17.85
C ARG A 181 -0.30 4.63 -17.57
N GLY A 182 0.68 3.75 -17.75
CA GLY A 182 2.10 4.07 -17.61
C GLY A 182 2.64 3.98 -16.18
N ILE A 183 1.88 3.47 -15.20
CA ILE A 183 2.39 3.26 -13.85
C ILE A 183 3.33 2.06 -13.85
N ARG A 184 4.62 2.31 -13.62
CA ARG A 184 5.71 1.30 -13.63
C ARG A 184 6.42 1.17 -12.28
N ALA A 185 6.11 2.07 -11.35
CA ALA A 185 6.70 2.10 -10.01
C ALA A 185 5.66 2.57 -8.99
N VAL A 186 5.81 2.16 -7.75
CA VAL A 186 4.92 2.49 -6.64
C VAL A 186 5.69 3.06 -5.44
N PRO A 187 5.04 3.91 -4.60
CA PRO A 187 3.65 4.35 -4.73
C PRO A 187 3.43 5.33 -5.86
N ALA A 188 2.23 5.31 -6.43
CA ALA A 188 1.75 6.33 -7.35
C ALA A 188 0.38 6.82 -6.85
N THR A 189 0.26 8.11 -6.59
CA THR A 189 -0.96 8.74 -6.10
C THR A 189 -1.60 9.51 -7.22
N ILE A 190 -2.81 9.15 -7.63
CA ILE A 190 -3.52 9.79 -8.73
C ILE A 190 -4.75 10.50 -8.16
N ILE A 191 -4.80 11.83 -8.32
CA ILE A 191 -5.89 12.66 -7.82
C ILE A 191 -6.86 12.94 -8.98
N ASN A 192 -8.14 12.67 -8.75
CA ASN A 192 -9.26 12.85 -9.71
C ASN A 192 -8.99 12.20 -11.08
N GLY A 193 -8.24 11.09 -11.11
CA GLY A 193 -7.91 10.36 -12.33
C GLY A 193 -6.98 11.08 -13.31
N ARG A 194 -6.41 12.24 -12.94
CA ARG A 194 -5.67 13.14 -13.85
C ARG A 194 -4.28 13.53 -13.35
N HIS A 195 -4.09 13.74 -12.05
CA HIS A 195 -2.87 14.34 -11.49
C HIS A 195 -2.07 13.26 -10.78
N LEU A 196 -0.90 12.93 -11.33
CA LEU A 196 -0.01 11.92 -10.79
C LEU A 196 1.04 12.55 -9.87
N ILE A 197 1.14 12.02 -8.65
CA ILE A 197 2.23 12.26 -7.71
C ILE A 197 2.98 10.93 -7.55
N SER A 198 4.25 10.87 -7.95
CA SER A 198 5.07 9.67 -7.91
C SER A 198 5.91 9.60 -6.64
N GLY A 199 6.01 8.40 -6.07
CA GLY A 199 6.87 8.11 -4.92
C GLY A 199 6.27 8.52 -3.57
N GLY A 200 6.96 8.11 -2.49
CA GLY A 200 6.58 8.46 -1.12
C GLY A 200 6.99 9.89 -0.77
N GLN A 201 6.26 10.86 -1.27
CA GLN A 201 6.51 12.29 -1.04
C GLN A 201 6.29 12.68 0.43
N PRO A 202 6.89 13.76 0.92
CA PRO A 202 6.63 14.27 2.26
C PRO A 202 5.21 14.86 2.40
N PRO A 203 4.67 14.97 3.63
CA PRO A 203 3.31 15.49 3.84
C PRO A 203 3.06 16.86 3.19
N GLU A 204 4.02 17.76 3.25
CA GLU A 204 3.91 19.12 2.72
C GLU A 204 3.69 19.14 1.20
N ALA A 205 4.29 18.19 0.47
CA ALA A 205 4.08 18.06 -0.97
C ALA A 205 2.65 17.58 -1.29
N PHE A 206 2.12 16.66 -0.49
CA PHE A 206 0.72 16.25 -0.60
C PHE A 206 -0.24 17.38 -0.23
N GLU A 207 0.03 18.14 0.85
CA GLU A 207 -0.80 19.26 1.24
C GLU A 207 -0.91 20.32 0.13
N GLN A 208 0.24 20.69 -0.46
CA GLN A 208 0.26 21.66 -1.56
C GLN A 208 -0.57 21.17 -2.75
N ALA A 209 -0.39 19.92 -3.16
CA ALA A 209 -1.12 19.33 -4.28
C ALA A 209 -2.64 19.24 -3.98
N LEU A 210 -3.01 18.77 -2.79
CA LEU A 210 -4.41 18.61 -2.39
C LEU A 210 -5.14 19.96 -2.36
N ARG A 211 -4.54 21.03 -1.81
CA ARG A 211 -5.11 22.38 -1.85
C ARG A 211 -5.30 22.87 -3.27
N GLN A 212 -4.28 22.69 -4.12
CA GLN A 212 -4.35 23.12 -5.52
C GLN A 212 -5.50 22.43 -6.27
N PHE A 213 -5.68 21.12 -6.09
CA PHE A 213 -6.71 20.37 -6.82
C PHE A 213 -8.12 20.51 -6.21
N ALA A 214 -8.23 20.78 -4.91
CA ALA A 214 -9.49 21.12 -4.29
C ALA A 214 -10.02 22.50 -4.74
N ALA A 215 -9.13 23.45 -4.98
CA ALA A 215 -9.51 24.76 -5.50
C ALA A 215 -9.91 24.76 -6.99
N ALA A 216 -9.53 23.72 -7.75
CA ALA A 216 -9.81 23.55 -9.17
C ALA A 216 -11.00 22.61 -9.47
N ALA A 217 -11.63 22.05 -8.44
CA ALA A 217 -12.78 21.14 -8.52
C ALA A 217 -14.09 21.90 -8.31
#